data_352c8ecd37d709935a738af05b531fdb
#
_entry.id   352c8ecd37d709935a738af05b531fdb
#
_cell.length_a   1.000
_cell.length_b   1.000
_cell.length_c   1.000
_cell.angle_alpha   90.00
_cell.angle_beta   90.00
_cell.angle_gamma   90.00
#
_symmetry.space_group_name_H-M   'P 1'
#
loop_
_entity.id
_entity.type
_entity.pdbx_description
1 polymer ?
#
loop_
_entity_poly.entity_id
_entity_poly.type
_entity_poly.pdbx_seq_one_letter_code
_entity_poly.pdbx_strand_id
1 'polypeptide(L)'
;MERNRELIPPDTDIFRVMDGAGDGIPGVFVDQMADRILVSTRGCSIPADLESELRGTGMPVFHKKLEQNQKEAPVQIAGPLLPLQFTAMEQGVRFKIDMAAGYSQGIFLDQRDHRRRVRERSAPGMRVLNTFAYTGAFSVYAALGGAQTTTLDLAQPCLDWARENFILNGIDPSAQYFCKGDARRWLERFARQGRTFHGIILDPPTFSRDDRGKVFRVESHYGELVALARECLEPGGWMLCTSNCRKLGHEDFRRMVAQAVPGFRLTRDPMPPDFSGEDYLKRLWIDWK
;
A
#
# COMPACT_ATOMS: atom_id res chain seq x y z
N MET A 1 -24.25 1.46 -7.52
CA MET A 1 -22.92 0.85 -7.26
C MET A 1 -22.03 0.65 -8.51
N GLU A 2 -22.48 1.06 -9.68
CA GLU A 2 -21.67 1.01 -10.91
C GLU A 2 -20.78 2.25 -11.12
N ARG A 3 -20.84 3.21 -10.19
CA ARG A 3 -19.98 4.39 -10.22
C ARG A 3 -18.51 3.96 -10.26
N ASN A 4 -17.74 4.58 -11.12
CA ASN A 4 -16.31 4.30 -11.33
C ASN A 4 -15.95 2.94 -11.94
N ARG A 5 -16.89 2.02 -12.22
CA ARG A 5 -16.55 0.70 -12.77
C ARG A 5 -15.77 0.81 -14.11
N GLU A 6 -16.12 1.78 -14.94
CA GLU A 6 -15.44 2.06 -16.21
C GLU A 6 -13.98 2.50 -16.05
N LEU A 7 -13.64 3.06 -14.87
CA LEU A 7 -12.30 3.51 -14.53
C LEU A 7 -11.42 2.40 -13.95
N ILE A 8 -12.03 1.24 -13.63
CA ILE A 8 -11.35 0.14 -12.96
C ILE A 8 -10.78 -0.80 -14.02
N PRO A 9 -9.50 -1.16 -13.94
CA PRO A 9 -8.90 -2.12 -14.84
C PRO A 9 -9.67 -3.44 -14.88
N PRO A 10 -9.68 -4.15 -16.00
CA PRO A 10 -10.22 -5.50 -16.06
C PRO A 10 -9.53 -6.40 -15.03
N ASP A 11 -10.14 -7.51 -14.69
CA ASP A 11 -9.64 -8.45 -13.68
C ASP A 11 -9.33 -7.83 -12.31
N THR A 12 -10.20 -6.86 -11.91
CA THR A 12 -10.15 -6.17 -10.61
C THR A 12 -11.51 -6.23 -9.95
N ASP A 13 -11.60 -6.82 -8.77
CA ASP A 13 -12.81 -6.92 -7.94
C ASP A 13 -12.64 -6.23 -6.57
N ILE A 14 -11.51 -5.53 -6.37
CA ILE A 14 -11.21 -4.76 -5.17
C ILE A 14 -10.81 -3.32 -5.57
N PHE A 15 -11.69 -2.34 -5.27
CA PHE A 15 -11.52 -0.95 -5.70
C PHE A 15 -12.40 0.02 -4.91
N ARG A 16 -12.12 1.33 -5.00
CA ARG A 16 -12.93 2.40 -4.41
C ARG A 16 -14.15 2.67 -5.28
N VAL A 17 -15.36 2.51 -4.70
CA VAL A 17 -16.64 2.83 -5.34
C VAL A 17 -17.02 4.29 -5.11
N MET A 18 -16.73 4.80 -3.89
CA MET A 18 -17.08 6.15 -3.48
C MET A 18 -15.97 6.74 -2.61
N ASP A 19 -15.48 7.93 -2.97
CA ASP A 19 -14.33 8.58 -2.33
C ASP A 19 -14.68 9.92 -1.67
N GLY A 20 -15.61 9.88 -0.76
CA GLY A 20 -15.91 11.01 0.12
C GLY A 20 -16.33 12.29 -0.62
N ALA A 21 -15.58 13.37 -0.44
CA ALA A 21 -15.91 14.66 -1.05
C ALA A 21 -15.89 14.63 -2.59
N GLY A 22 -15.09 13.76 -3.21
CA GLY A 22 -15.05 13.58 -4.66
C GLY A 22 -16.39 13.11 -5.23
N ASP A 23 -17.17 12.38 -4.44
CA ASP A 23 -18.51 11.88 -4.79
C ASP A 23 -19.63 12.66 -4.09
N GLY A 24 -19.32 13.81 -3.49
CA GLY A 24 -20.31 14.69 -2.85
C GLY A 24 -20.76 14.23 -1.45
N ILE A 25 -20.11 13.24 -0.85
CA ILE A 25 -20.44 12.71 0.49
C ILE A 25 -19.19 12.76 1.39
N PRO A 26 -18.77 13.95 1.86
CA PRO A 26 -17.57 14.10 2.65
C PRO A 26 -17.53 13.17 3.87
N GLY A 27 -16.40 12.50 4.07
CA GLY A 27 -16.19 11.61 5.21
C GLY A 27 -16.74 10.20 5.05
N VAL A 28 -17.38 9.85 3.93
CA VAL A 28 -17.88 8.49 3.65
C VAL A 28 -17.11 7.88 2.49
N PHE A 29 -16.56 6.70 2.69
CA PHE A 29 -15.80 5.96 1.68
C PHE A 29 -16.40 4.57 1.53
N VAL A 30 -16.58 4.12 0.30
CA VAL A 30 -17.14 2.79 0.00
C VAL A 30 -16.16 2.05 -0.89
N ASP A 31 -15.71 0.90 -0.43
CA ASP A 31 -14.82 0.02 -1.17
C ASP A 31 -15.54 -1.29 -1.53
N GLN A 32 -15.45 -1.70 -2.79
CA GLN A 32 -15.76 -3.05 -3.21
C GLN A 32 -14.62 -3.97 -2.78
N MET A 33 -14.94 -5.07 -2.13
CA MET A 33 -13.98 -6.04 -1.60
C MET A 33 -14.38 -7.44 -2.09
N ALA A 34 -14.19 -7.72 -3.38
CA ALA A 34 -14.71 -8.89 -4.10
C ALA A 34 -16.25 -8.96 -4.00
N ASP A 35 -16.81 -9.94 -3.30
CA ASP A 35 -18.24 -10.13 -3.08
C ASP A 35 -18.78 -9.42 -1.82
N ARG A 36 -18.05 -8.45 -1.27
CA ARG A 36 -18.37 -7.69 -0.05
C ARG A 36 -18.17 -6.20 -0.25
N ILE A 37 -18.76 -5.43 0.64
CA ILE A 37 -18.64 -3.96 0.67
C ILE A 37 -18.07 -3.55 2.03
N LEU A 38 -17.06 -2.68 2.00
CA LEU A 38 -16.53 -1.99 3.17
C LEU A 38 -16.92 -0.52 3.11
N VAL A 39 -17.72 -0.05 4.06
CA VAL A 39 -18.01 1.36 4.26
C VAL A 39 -17.14 1.90 5.38
N SER A 40 -16.37 2.92 5.08
CA SER A 40 -15.57 3.62 6.08
C SER A 40 -16.09 5.03 6.30
N THR A 41 -16.22 5.47 7.55
CA THR A 41 -16.68 6.83 7.88
C THR A 41 -15.67 7.58 8.73
N ARG A 42 -15.58 8.89 8.53
CA ARG A 42 -14.69 9.79 9.28
C ARG A 42 -15.49 10.99 9.79
N GLY A 43 -15.74 11.03 11.11
CA GLY A 43 -16.44 12.13 11.77
C GLY A 43 -17.93 12.26 11.39
N CYS A 44 -18.53 11.23 10.78
CA CYS A 44 -19.92 11.21 10.35
C CYS A 44 -20.50 9.79 10.46
N SER A 45 -21.83 9.69 10.31
CA SER A 45 -22.54 8.43 10.11
C SER A 45 -22.74 8.14 8.61
N ILE A 46 -23.11 6.91 8.28
CA ILE A 46 -23.56 6.55 6.94
C ILE A 46 -24.90 7.26 6.70
N PRO A 47 -25.08 8.02 5.59
CA PRO A 47 -26.37 8.60 5.23
C PRO A 47 -27.44 7.50 5.06
N ALA A 48 -28.67 7.77 5.51
CA ALA A 48 -29.74 6.77 5.52
C ALA A 48 -30.06 6.21 4.13
N ASP A 49 -30.08 7.07 3.11
CA ASP A 49 -30.34 6.66 1.73
C ASP A 49 -29.23 5.72 1.21
N LEU A 50 -27.96 6.05 1.48
CA LEU A 50 -26.83 5.21 1.11
C LEU A 50 -26.87 3.88 1.89
N GLU A 51 -27.19 3.90 3.18
CA GLU A 51 -27.31 2.68 3.97
C GLU A 51 -28.42 1.77 3.42
N SER A 52 -29.55 2.34 3.01
CA SER A 52 -30.64 1.61 2.37
C SER A 52 -30.22 0.99 1.03
N GLU A 53 -29.51 1.77 0.18
CA GLU A 53 -28.95 1.27 -1.09
C GLU A 53 -27.99 0.10 -0.86
N LEU A 54 -27.07 0.24 0.07
CA LEU A 54 -26.08 -0.78 0.40
C LEU A 54 -26.74 -2.08 0.91
N ARG A 55 -27.75 -1.96 1.78
CA ARG A 55 -28.54 -3.12 2.26
C ARG A 55 -29.30 -3.78 1.12
N GLY A 56 -29.80 -3.01 0.16
CA GLY A 56 -30.51 -3.49 -1.02
C GLY A 56 -29.65 -4.28 -2.01
N THR A 57 -28.30 -4.22 -1.90
CA THR A 57 -27.41 -5.00 -2.76
C THR A 57 -27.44 -6.50 -2.50
N GLY A 58 -27.89 -6.93 -1.33
CA GLY A 58 -27.83 -8.33 -0.87
C GLY A 58 -26.41 -8.82 -0.53
N MET A 59 -25.40 -7.99 -0.69
CA MET A 59 -24.01 -8.33 -0.34
C MET A 59 -23.73 -8.14 1.16
N PRO A 60 -22.75 -8.84 1.74
CA PRO A 60 -22.25 -8.49 3.06
C PRO A 60 -21.69 -7.07 3.08
N VAL A 61 -22.22 -6.23 3.97
CA VAL A 61 -21.77 -4.85 4.17
C VAL A 61 -21.12 -4.71 5.52
N PHE A 62 -19.88 -4.23 5.53
CA PHE A 62 -19.09 -3.97 6.73
C PHE A 62 -18.95 -2.47 6.92
N HIS A 63 -18.99 -2.02 8.17
CA HIS A 63 -18.78 -0.62 8.53
C HIS A 63 -17.56 -0.47 9.44
N LYS A 64 -16.71 0.50 9.14
CA LYS A 64 -15.54 0.89 9.92
C LYS A 64 -15.51 2.40 10.15
N LYS A 65 -15.31 2.82 11.39
CA LYS A 65 -15.04 4.24 11.70
C LYS A 65 -13.54 4.52 11.58
N LEU A 66 -13.16 5.54 10.83
CA LEU A 66 -11.77 5.97 10.63
C LEU A 66 -11.41 7.06 11.66
N GLU A 67 -11.39 6.71 12.94
CA GLU A 67 -10.99 7.61 14.01
C GLU A 67 -9.51 7.43 14.36
N GLN A 68 -8.95 8.44 15.03
CA GLN A 68 -7.55 8.39 15.43
C GLN A 68 -7.35 7.24 16.45
N ASN A 69 -6.33 6.40 16.22
CA ASN A 69 -5.96 5.23 17.00
C ASN A 69 -6.91 4.02 16.91
N GLN A 70 -7.87 4.02 16.02
CA GLN A 70 -8.79 2.89 15.89
C GLN A 70 -8.13 1.70 15.19
N LYS A 71 -7.99 0.58 15.91
CA LYS A 71 -7.49 -0.70 15.39
C LYS A 71 -8.58 -1.77 15.35
N GLU A 72 -9.82 -1.37 15.55
CA GLU A 72 -10.96 -2.29 15.56
C GLU A 72 -11.27 -2.82 14.17
N ALA A 73 -11.65 -4.09 14.11
CA ALA A 73 -12.13 -4.69 12.88
C ALA A 73 -13.43 -4.02 12.42
N PRO A 74 -13.71 -3.99 11.10
CA PRO A 74 -15.02 -3.60 10.61
C PRO A 74 -16.12 -4.49 11.18
N VAL A 75 -17.30 -3.92 11.42
CA VAL A 75 -18.48 -4.64 11.91
C VAL A 75 -19.43 -4.90 10.74
N GLN A 76 -19.89 -6.13 10.56
CA GLN A 76 -20.91 -6.42 9.56
C GLN A 76 -22.24 -5.83 9.97
N ILE A 77 -22.85 -5.04 9.09
CA ILE A 77 -24.12 -4.33 9.31
C ILE A 77 -25.28 -4.82 8.43
N ALA A 78 -24.98 -5.58 7.37
CA ALA A 78 -25.98 -6.14 6.46
C ALA A 78 -25.46 -7.35 5.69
N GLY A 79 -26.38 -8.06 5.03
CA GLY A 79 -26.10 -9.18 4.13
C GLY A 79 -25.83 -10.52 4.83
N PRO A 80 -25.55 -11.58 4.04
CA PRO A 80 -25.30 -12.91 4.56
C PRO A 80 -23.96 -13.01 5.30
N LEU A 81 -23.87 -13.95 6.24
CA LEU A 81 -22.59 -14.29 6.90
C LEU A 81 -21.73 -15.11 5.95
N LEU A 82 -20.55 -14.59 5.64
CA LEU A 82 -19.54 -15.26 4.84
C LEU A 82 -18.21 -15.35 5.62
N PRO A 83 -17.28 -16.24 5.22
CA PRO A 83 -15.95 -16.28 5.83
C PRO A 83 -15.28 -14.93 5.80
N LEU A 84 -14.69 -14.47 6.90
CA LEU A 84 -14.03 -13.16 6.98
C LEU A 84 -12.74 -13.10 6.15
N GLN A 85 -12.11 -14.26 5.91
CA GLN A 85 -10.95 -14.39 5.05
C GLN A 85 -11.38 -14.90 3.67
N PHE A 86 -10.88 -14.23 2.63
CA PHE A 86 -11.17 -14.57 1.23
C PHE A 86 -10.05 -14.04 0.33
N THR A 87 -10.15 -14.35 -0.95
CA THR A 87 -9.23 -13.82 -1.97
C THR A 87 -9.95 -12.76 -2.79
N ALA A 88 -9.28 -11.61 -2.99
CA ALA A 88 -9.69 -10.58 -3.94
C ALA A 88 -8.63 -10.43 -5.03
N MET A 89 -9.02 -9.81 -6.15
CA MET A 89 -8.18 -9.66 -7.32
C MET A 89 -8.00 -8.19 -7.69
N GLU A 90 -6.75 -7.81 -7.93
CA GLU A 90 -6.35 -6.50 -8.43
C GLU A 90 -5.51 -6.67 -9.69
N GLN A 91 -6.04 -6.29 -10.86
CA GLN A 91 -5.34 -6.40 -12.15
C GLN A 91 -4.79 -7.83 -12.40
N GLY A 92 -5.60 -8.85 -12.12
CA GLY A 92 -5.25 -10.26 -12.25
C GLY A 92 -4.34 -10.81 -11.15
N VAL A 93 -3.92 -10.00 -10.19
CA VAL A 93 -3.10 -10.40 -9.04
C VAL A 93 -4.00 -10.69 -7.84
N ARG A 94 -3.82 -11.86 -7.21
CA ARG A 94 -4.65 -12.32 -6.10
C ARG A 94 -4.06 -11.91 -4.76
N PHE A 95 -4.92 -11.46 -3.85
CA PHE A 95 -4.54 -11.10 -2.49
C PHE A 95 -5.49 -11.74 -1.48
N LYS A 96 -4.94 -12.29 -0.42
CA LYS A 96 -5.71 -12.65 0.77
C LYS A 96 -6.21 -11.38 1.44
N ILE A 97 -7.50 -11.34 1.72
CA ILE A 97 -8.18 -10.28 2.45
C ILE A 97 -8.73 -10.87 3.75
N ASP A 98 -8.65 -10.09 4.82
CA ASP A 98 -9.19 -10.46 6.13
C ASP A 98 -10.00 -9.31 6.71
N MET A 99 -11.32 -9.44 6.72
CA MET A 99 -12.24 -8.46 7.32
C MET A 99 -12.13 -8.38 8.85
N ALA A 100 -11.51 -9.37 9.49
CA ALA A 100 -11.22 -9.31 10.92
C ALA A 100 -9.97 -8.47 11.26
N ALA A 101 -9.16 -8.12 10.25
CA ALA A 101 -7.98 -7.29 10.47
C ALA A 101 -8.38 -5.85 10.84
N GLY A 102 -7.85 -5.37 11.97
CA GLY A 102 -8.29 -4.08 12.53
C GLY A 102 -7.69 -2.86 11.85
N TYR A 103 -6.50 -2.93 11.27
CA TYR A 103 -5.82 -1.76 10.70
C TYR A 103 -6.17 -1.54 9.23
N SER A 104 -5.95 -2.54 8.42
CA SER A 104 -6.31 -2.61 7.00
C SER A 104 -6.69 -4.06 6.71
N GLN A 105 -7.48 -4.30 5.70
CA GLN A 105 -8.00 -5.63 5.36
C GLN A 105 -7.03 -6.47 4.51
N GLY A 106 -5.79 -6.02 4.35
CA GLY A 106 -4.73 -6.76 3.66
C GLY A 106 -4.12 -6.04 2.46
N ILE A 107 -4.74 -4.96 1.96
CA ILE A 107 -4.22 -4.20 0.83
C ILE A 107 -4.63 -2.72 0.94
N PHE A 108 -3.81 -1.81 0.42
CA PHE A 108 -4.10 -0.38 0.28
C PHE A 108 -4.45 -0.09 -1.18
N LEU A 109 -5.72 0.21 -1.46
CA LEU A 109 -6.25 0.36 -2.82
C LEU A 109 -5.69 1.56 -3.57
N ASP A 110 -5.33 2.62 -2.86
CA ASP A 110 -4.73 3.85 -3.37
C ASP A 110 -3.32 3.66 -3.98
N GLN A 111 -2.71 2.50 -3.76
CA GLN A 111 -1.41 2.14 -4.30
C GLN A 111 -1.47 1.22 -5.55
N ARG A 112 -2.66 0.94 -6.08
CA ARG A 112 -2.87 0.00 -7.21
C ARG A 112 -1.99 0.31 -8.42
N ASP A 113 -1.99 1.55 -8.88
CA ASP A 113 -1.26 1.95 -10.07
C ASP A 113 0.26 1.97 -9.86
N HIS A 114 0.71 2.27 -8.63
CA HIS A 114 2.12 2.16 -8.27
C HIS A 114 2.59 0.70 -8.27
N ARG A 115 1.77 -0.24 -7.78
CA ARG A 115 2.08 -1.68 -7.85
C ARG A 115 2.21 -2.17 -9.29
N ARG A 116 1.27 -1.78 -10.16
CA ARG A 116 1.36 -2.07 -11.59
C ARG A 116 2.68 -1.54 -12.18
N ARG A 117 3.01 -0.28 -11.91
CA ARG A 117 4.25 0.32 -12.40
C ARG A 117 5.50 -0.34 -11.83
N VAL A 118 5.48 -0.82 -10.59
CA VAL A 118 6.57 -1.65 -10.04
C VAL A 118 6.75 -2.92 -10.84
N ARG A 119 5.67 -3.62 -11.21
CA ARG A 119 5.73 -4.80 -12.07
C ARG A 119 6.32 -4.48 -13.44
N GLU A 120 5.87 -3.40 -14.09
CA GLU A 120 6.35 -2.95 -15.39
C GLU A 120 7.84 -2.57 -15.38
N ARG A 121 8.35 -2.13 -14.23
CA ARG A 121 9.77 -1.77 -14.02
C ARG A 121 10.63 -2.91 -13.49
N SER A 122 10.07 -4.07 -13.31
CA SER A 122 10.74 -5.27 -12.81
C SER A 122 11.00 -6.24 -13.95
N ALA A 123 12.18 -6.86 -13.96
CA ALA A 123 12.59 -7.83 -15.00
C ALA A 123 13.44 -8.95 -14.39
N PRO A 124 13.59 -10.09 -15.09
CA PRO A 124 14.53 -11.14 -14.68
C PRO A 124 15.95 -10.61 -14.47
N GLY A 125 16.58 -11.07 -13.39
CA GLY A 125 17.89 -10.60 -12.96
C GLY A 125 17.88 -9.34 -12.09
N MET A 126 16.77 -8.62 -12.01
CA MET A 126 16.64 -7.49 -11.09
C MET A 126 16.43 -7.96 -9.65
N ARG A 127 16.93 -7.18 -8.70
CA ARG A 127 16.66 -7.29 -7.26
C ARG A 127 15.83 -6.10 -6.82
N VAL A 128 14.68 -6.34 -6.18
CA VAL A 128 13.79 -5.29 -5.69
C VAL A 128 13.63 -5.42 -4.18
N LEU A 129 13.88 -4.32 -3.45
CA LEU A 129 13.67 -4.21 -2.01
C LEU A 129 12.35 -3.49 -1.74
N ASN A 130 11.46 -4.14 -1.03
CA ASN A 130 10.22 -3.54 -0.51
C ASN A 130 10.34 -3.38 1.01
N THR A 131 10.45 -2.16 1.49
CA THR A 131 10.51 -1.85 2.92
C THR A 131 9.13 -1.45 3.44
N PHE A 132 8.87 -1.68 4.73
CA PHE A 132 7.53 -1.50 5.34
C PHE A 132 6.46 -2.26 4.54
N ALA A 133 6.82 -3.49 4.20
CA ALA A 133 6.18 -4.22 3.13
C ALA A 133 4.73 -4.63 3.43
N TYR A 134 4.30 -4.59 4.69
CA TYR A 134 3.00 -5.06 5.13
C TYR A 134 2.74 -6.47 4.60
N THR A 135 1.64 -6.72 3.90
CA THR A 135 1.29 -8.00 3.30
C THR A 135 2.04 -8.32 1.98
N GLY A 136 3.08 -7.55 1.65
CA GLY A 136 3.97 -7.80 0.52
C GLY A 136 3.40 -7.50 -0.86
N ALA A 137 2.32 -6.74 -0.98
CA ALA A 137 1.66 -6.51 -2.27
C ALA A 137 2.60 -5.96 -3.35
N PHE A 138 3.45 -4.99 -3.04
CA PHE A 138 4.48 -4.51 -3.97
C PHE A 138 5.49 -5.60 -4.35
N SER A 139 5.88 -6.45 -3.39
CA SER A 139 6.82 -7.55 -3.65
C SER A 139 6.22 -8.59 -4.61
N VAL A 140 4.93 -8.92 -4.44
CA VAL A 140 4.22 -9.84 -5.36
C VAL A 140 4.23 -9.27 -6.78
N TYR A 141 3.90 -7.99 -6.96
CA TYR A 141 3.94 -7.35 -8.28
C TYR A 141 5.35 -7.33 -8.88
N ALA A 142 6.38 -7.03 -8.10
CA ALA A 142 7.77 -7.06 -8.56
C ALA A 142 8.20 -8.47 -8.98
N ALA A 143 7.84 -9.49 -8.21
CA ALA A 143 8.15 -10.89 -8.54
C ALA A 143 7.41 -11.36 -9.79
N LEU A 144 6.15 -10.96 -10.01
CA LEU A 144 5.42 -11.20 -11.25
C LEU A 144 6.03 -10.49 -12.46
N GLY A 145 6.80 -9.42 -12.25
CA GLY A 145 7.65 -8.79 -13.27
C GLY A 145 8.97 -9.53 -13.51
N GLY A 146 9.26 -10.57 -12.76
CA GLY A 146 10.47 -11.40 -12.88
C GLY A 146 11.61 -11.05 -11.91
N ALA A 147 11.45 -10.04 -11.06
CA ALA A 147 12.49 -9.66 -10.11
C ALA A 147 12.59 -10.63 -8.92
N GLN A 148 13.80 -10.80 -8.39
CA GLN A 148 14.01 -11.38 -7.07
C GLN A 148 13.75 -10.31 -6.01
N THR A 149 12.84 -10.60 -5.06
CA THR A 149 12.41 -9.62 -4.09
C THR A 149 13.02 -9.84 -2.70
N THR A 150 13.24 -8.74 -2.00
CA THR A 150 13.48 -8.72 -0.56
C THR A 150 12.34 -7.97 0.11
N THR A 151 11.49 -8.71 0.82
CA THR A 151 10.31 -8.20 1.53
C THR A 151 10.68 -7.97 2.98
N LEU A 152 10.64 -6.71 3.41
CA LEU A 152 11.11 -6.30 4.73
C LEU A 152 9.99 -5.63 5.52
N ASP A 153 9.66 -6.20 6.68
CA ASP A 153 8.69 -5.63 7.62
C ASP A 153 9.12 -5.88 9.08
N LEU A 154 8.66 -5.05 9.98
CA LEU A 154 8.90 -5.19 11.41
C LEU A 154 8.07 -6.35 12.01
N ALA A 155 6.88 -6.59 11.48
CA ALA A 155 5.88 -7.52 12.00
C ALA A 155 5.94 -8.88 11.31
N GLN A 156 6.23 -9.94 12.07
CA GLN A 156 6.25 -11.31 11.53
C GLN A 156 4.90 -11.72 10.89
N PRO A 157 3.73 -11.42 11.50
CA PRO A 157 2.44 -11.76 10.87
C PRO A 157 2.25 -11.14 9.48
N CYS A 158 2.78 -9.94 9.25
CA CYS A 158 2.75 -9.31 7.92
C CYS A 158 3.60 -10.08 6.90
N LEU A 159 4.78 -10.54 7.30
CA LEU A 159 5.65 -11.35 6.44
C LEU A 159 5.06 -12.73 6.14
N ASP A 160 4.35 -13.32 7.10
CA ASP A 160 3.67 -14.60 6.89
C ASP A 160 2.50 -14.43 5.92
N TRP A 161 1.71 -13.36 6.05
CA TRP A 161 0.67 -13.00 5.10
C TRP A 161 1.26 -12.68 3.71
N ALA A 162 2.41 -12.01 3.64
CA ALA A 162 3.10 -11.81 2.38
C ALA A 162 3.43 -13.14 1.68
N ARG A 163 3.93 -14.15 2.41
CA ARG A 163 4.19 -15.49 1.84
C ARG A 163 2.93 -16.13 1.27
N GLU A 164 1.80 -16.01 1.98
CA GLU A 164 0.52 -16.50 1.46
C GLU A 164 0.14 -15.79 0.15
N ASN A 165 0.34 -14.48 0.06
CA ASN A 165 0.09 -13.72 -1.18
C ASN A 165 1.01 -14.15 -2.34
N PHE A 166 2.26 -14.51 -2.08
CA PHE A 166 3.15 -15.09 -3.09
C PHE A 166 2.60 -16.43 -3.60
N ILE A 167 2.21 -17.33 -2.69
CA ILE A 167 1.65 -18.65 -3.03
C ILE A 167 0.36 -18.51 -3.84
N LEU A 168 -0.55 -17.59 -3.48
CA LEU A 168 -1.79 -17.33 -4.22
C LEU A 168 -1.56 -16.95 -5.69
N ASN A 169 -0.37 -16.42 -6.01
CA ASN A 169 0.02 -16.02 -7.34
C ASN A 169 1.00 -16.99 -8.02
N GLY A 170 1.15 -18.20 -7.49
CA GLY A 170 2.02 -19.22 -8.06
C GLY A 170 3.52 -18.93 -7.95
N ILE A 171 3.90 -18.00 -7.06
CA ILE A 171 5.30 -17.63 -6.83
C ILE A 171 5.83 -18.45 -5.65
N ASP A 172 6.95 -19.14 -5.83
CA ASP A 172 7.61 -19.86 -4.74
C ASP A 172 8.25 -18.86 -3.75
N PRO A 173 7.77 -18.77 -2.49
CA PRO A 173 8.37 -17.89 -1.50
C PRO A 173 9.81 -18.26 -1.13
N SER A 174 10.25 -19.50 -1.34
CA SER A 174 11.61 -19.93 -1.04
C SER A 174 12.64 -19.34 -2.00
N ALA A 175 12.22 -18.90 -3.20
CA ALA A 175 13.05 -18.19 -4.16
C ALA A 175 13.16 -16.69 -3.86
N GLN A 176 12.52 -16.22 -2.80
CA GLN A 176 12.44 -14.81 -2.40
C GLN A 176 13.02 -14.61 -0.99
N TYR A 177 13.32 -13.37 -0.63
CA TYR A 177 13.85 -13.07 0.68
C TYR A 177 12.81 -12.35 1.55
N PHE A 178 12.69 -12.78 2.81
CA PHE A 178 11.83 -12.16 3.81
C PHE A 178 12.67 -11.77 5.02
N CYS A 179 12.73 -10.49 5.33
CA CYS A 179 13.55 -9.94 6.40
C CYS A 179 12.66 -9.32 7.47
N LYS A 180 12.70 -9.86 8.70
CA LYS A 180 12.04 -9.25 9.84
C LYS A 180 12.95 -8.20 10.48
N GLY A 181 12.45 -7.00 10.72
CA GLY A 181 13.15 -5.98 11.49
C GLY A 181 12.94 -4.55 11.00
N ASP A 182 13.62 -3.64 11.66
CA ASP A 182 13.57 -2.22 11.35
C ASP A 182 14.25 -1.91 10.01
N ALA A 183 13.56 -1.16 9.14
CA ALA A 183 14.01 -0.87 7.78
C ALA A 183 15.33 -0.06 7.74
N ARG A 184 15.51 0.89 8.66
CA ARG A 184 16.75 1.70 8.71
C ARG A 184 17.95 0.84 9.02
N ARG A 185 17.83 -0.07 10.00
CA ARG A 185 18.91 -1.00 10.36
C ARG A 185 19.24 -1.98 9.24
N TRP A 186 18.22 -2.44 8.50
CA TRP A 186 18.46 -3.31 7.37
C TRP A 186 19.13 -2.58 6.22
N LEU A 187 18.73 -1.33 5.91
CA LEU A 187 19.39 -0.50 4.92
C LEU A 187 20.86 -0.23 5.30
N GLU A 188 21.16 0.15 6.55
CA GLU A 188 22.50 0.30 7.06
C GLU A 188 23.33 -1.00 6.94
N ARG A 189 22.71 -2.15 7.20
CA ARG A 189 23.34 -3.45 7.06
C ARG A 189 23.63 -3.77 5.60
N PHE A 190 22.67 -3.56 4.69
CA PHE A 190 22.86 -3.79 3.27
C PHE A 190 23.96 -2.91 2.69
N ALA A 191 23.97 -1.62 3.02
CA ALA A 191 25.04 -0.71 2.61
C ALA A 191 26.42 -1.18 3.07
N ARG A 192 26.58 -1.56 4.34
CA ARG A 192 27.85 -2.09 4.86
C ARG A 192 28.29 -3.39 4.19
N GLN A 193 27.35 -4.19 3.72
CA GLN A 193 27.60 -5.44 2.99
C GLN A 193 27.83 -5.23 1.48
N GLY A 194 27.73 -3.99 0.98
CA GLY A 194 27.74 -3.70 -0.45
C GLY A 194 26.57 -4.34 -1.21
N ARG A 195 25.46 -4.65 -0.52
CA ARG A 195 24.27 -5.23 -1.14
C ARG A 195 23.41 -4.15 -1.75
N THR A 196 23.18 -4.26 -3.05
CA THR A 196 22.46 -3.25 -3.84
C THR A 196 21.21 -3.82 -4.49
N PHE A 197 20.30 -2.93 -4.90
CA PHE A 197 18.99 -3.23 -5.49
C PHE A 197 18.74 -2.35 -6.72
N HIS A 198 18.10 -2.90 -7.73
CA HIS A 198 17.69 -2.17 -8.93
C HIS A 198 16.42 -1.35 -8.70
N GLY A 199 15.60 -1.76 -7.74
CA GLY A 199 14.41 -1.03 -7.31
C GLY A 199 14.23 -1.06 -5.80
N ILE A 200 13.84 0.08 -5.20
CA ILE A 200 13.58 0.18 -3.77
C ILE A 200 12.24 0.89 -3.55
N ILE A 201 11.37 0.31 -2.72
CA ILE A 201 10.09 0.89 -2.32
C ILE A 201 10.20 1.33 -0.85
N LEU A 202 9.85 2.60 -0.59
CA LEU A 202 9.82 3.24 0.71
C LEU A 202 8.41 3.75 0.99
N ASP A 203 7.62 2.96 1.74
CA ASP A 203 6.23 3.30 2.13
C ASP A 203 6.05 3.23 3.66
N PRO A 204 6.79 4.04 4.43
CA PRO A 204 6.72 3.98 5.89
C PRO A 204 5.38 4.48 6.42
N PRO A 205 4.92 3.96 7.57
CA PRO A 205 3.80 4.53 8.29
C PRO A 205 4.14 5.96 8.75
N THR A 206 3.14 6.84 8.88
CA THR A 206 3.32 8.23 9.35
C THR A 206 4.09 8.29 10.67
N PHE A 207 3.86 7.32 11.54
CA PHE A 207 4.50 7.16 12.83
C PHE A 207 4.74 5.69 13.14
N SER A 208 5.95 5.36 13.62
CA SER A 208 6.25 4.02 14.15
C SER A 208 7.24 4.09 15.30
N ARG A 209 7.34 2.99 16.02
CA ARG A 209 8.41 2.72 16.98
C ARG A 209 9.08 1.40 16.62
N ASP A 210 10.40 1.38 16.61
CA ASP A 210 11.14 0.14 16.42
C ASP A 210 11.10 -0.74 17.68
N ASP A 211 11.67 -1.93 17.61
CA ASP A 211 11.77 -2.91 18.71
C ASP A 211 12.58 -2.40 19.92
N ARG A 212 13.33 -1.29 19.78
CA ARG A 212 14.08 -0.62 20.84
C ARG A 212 13.43 0.67 21.33
N GLY A 213 12.20 0.96 20.87
CA GLY A 213 11.44 2.16 21.22
C GLY A 213 11.86 3.44 20.50
N LYS A 214 12.81 3.40 19.54
CA LYS A 214 13.17 4.57 18.74
C LYS A 214 12.01 4.98 17.85
N VAL A 215 11.66 6.25 17.91
CA VAL A 215 10.55 6.83 17.15
C VAL A 215 10.97 7.18 15.74
N PHE A 216 10.15 6.81 14.77
CA PHE A 216 10.17 7.30 13.41
C PHE A 216 8.95 8.20 13.17
N ARG A 217 9.16 9.35 12.55
CA ARG A 217 8.13 10.28 12.07
C ARG A 217 8.47 10.68 10.66
N VAL A 218 7.52 10.59 9.75
CA VAL A 218 7.73 10.94 8.33
C VAL A 218 8.23 12.38 8.20
N GLU A 219 7.62 13.31 8.91
CA GLU A 219 7.92 14.74 8.80
C GLU A 219 9.39 15.09 9.07
N SER A 220 10.09 14.29 9.87
CA SER A 220 11.46 14.58 10.29
C SER A 220 12.51 13.55 9.86
N HIS A 221 12.10 12.32 9.54
CA HIS A 221 13.06 11.22 9.33
C HIS A 221 13.00 10.62 7.91
N TYR A 222 12.05 11.04 7.07
CA TYR A 222 11.92 10.46 5.73
C TYR A 222 13.13 10.73 4.85
N GLY A 223 13.70 11.94 4.91
CA GLY A 223 14.92 12.28 4.17
C GLY A 223 16.12 11.39 4.52
N GLU A 224 16.31 11.10 5.82
CA GLU A 224 17.36 10.16 6.28
C GLU A 224 17.12 8.75 5.72
N LEU A 225 15.87 8.30 5.69
CA LEU A 225 15.49 6.99 5.14
C LEU A 225 15.82 6.90 3.64
N VAL A 226 15.51 7.95 2.88
CA VAL A 226 15.84 8.05 1.44
C VAL A 226 17.36 8.05 1.23
N ALA A 227 18.11 8.79 2.05
CA ALA A 227 19.57 8.82 1.95
C ALA A 227 20.19 7.44 2.21
N LEU A 228 19.71 6.70 3.22
CA LEU A 228 20.14 5.32 3.48
C LEU A 228 19.79 4.37 2.33
N ALA A 229 18.58 4.51 1.77
CA ALA A 229 18.16 3.69 0.64
C ALA A 229 19.01 3.95 -0.61
N ARG A 230 19.41 5.19 -0.84
CA ARG A 230 20.30 5.57 -1.94
C ARG A 230 21.61 4.78 -1.91
N GLU A 231 22.20 4.56 -0.73
CA GLU A 231 23.44 3.79 -0.58
C GLU A 231 23.28 2.30 -1.00
N CYS A 232 22.03 1.86 -1.08
CA CYS A 232 21.68 0.50 -1.51
C CYS A 232 21.13 0.45 -2.94
N LEU A 233 21.08 1.58 -3.67
CA LEU A 233 20.52 1.62 -5.01
C LEU A 233 21.63 1.38 -6.06
N GLU A 234 21.35 0.54 -7.05
CA GLU A 234 22.23 0.34 -8.21
C GLU A 234 22.24 1.59 -9.12
N PRO A 235 23.36 1.93 -9.76
CA PRO A 235 23.34 2.88 -10.87
C PRO A 235 22.32 2.46 -11.95
N GLY A 236 21.53 3.41 -12.43
CA GLY A 236 20.39 3.12 -13.32
C GLY A 236 19.15 2.57 -12.64
N GLY A 237 19.18 2.40 -11.32
CA GLY A 237 18.06 1.93 -10.53
C GLY A 237 16.99 2.99 -10.26
N TRP A 238 15.92 2.56 -9.61
CA TRP A 238 14.79 3.41 -9.27
C TRP A 238 14.34 3.26 -7.82
N MET A 239 13.74 4.31 -7.26
CA MET A 239 13.02 4.23 -5.98
C MET A 239 11.59 4.73 -6.14
N LEU A 240 10.66 4.11 -5.42
CA LEU A 240 9.32 4.62 -5.17
C LEU A 240 9.26 5.11 -3.72
N CYS A 241 9.04 6.40 -3.54
CA CYS A 241 8.86 7.05 -2.25
C CYS A 241 7.41 7.44 -2.05
N THR A 242 6.74 6.88 -1.03
CA THR A 242 5.34 7.20 -0.73
C THR A 242 5.14 7.59 0.72
N SER A 243 4.08 8.35 0.99
CA SER A 243 3.63 8.68 2.35
C SER A 243 2.18 9.16 2.35
N ASN A 244 1.37 8.64 3.26
CA ASN A 244 0.01 9.10 3.53
C ASN A 244 -0.06 10.16 4.65
N CYS A 245 1.07 10.75 5.05
CA CYS A 245 1.12 11.77 6.10
C CYS A 245 0.42 13.06 5.65
N ARG A 246 -0.80 13.34 6.17
CA ARG A 246 -1.59 14.51 5.81
C ARG A 246 -1.00 15.84 6.28
N LYS A 247 -0.14 15.81 7.31
CA LYS A 247 0.54 16.99 7.85
C LYS A 247 1.68 17.48 6.95
N LEU A 248 2.19 16.63 6.07
CA LEU A 248 3.29 16.95 5.15
C LEU A 248 2.71 17.31 3.79
N GLY A 249 3.01 18.52 3.29
CA GLY A 249 2.63 18.96 1.95
C GLY A 249 3.40 18.22 0.85
N HIS A 250 2.85 18.18 -0.38
CA HIS A 250 3.51 17.53 -1.52
C HIS A 250 4.86 18.18 -1.86
N GLU A 251 4.95 19.51 -1.82
CA GLU A 251 6.19 20.21 -2.13
C GLU A 251 7.25 20.05 -1.04
N ASP A 252 6.84 20.00 0.22
CA ASP A 252 7.77 19.75 1.33
C ASP A 252 8.30 18.32 1.25
N PHE A 253 7.45 17.34 0.94
CA PHE A 253 7.85 15.97 0.70
C PHE A 253 8.83 15.87 -0.48
N ARG A 254 8.51 16.51 -1.61
CA ARG A 254 9.38 16.57 -2.78
C ARG A 254 10.73 17.21 -2.47
N ARG A 255 10.75 18.32 -1.73
CA ARG A 255 11.98 18.99 -1.32
C ARG A 255 12.85 18.11 -0.43
N MET A 256 12.23 17.45 0.57
CA MET A 256 12.92 16.53 1.47
C MET A 256 13.57 15.37 0.71
N VAL A 257 12.84 14.76 -0.23
CA VAL A 257 13.36 13.68 -1.06
C VAL A 257 14.47 14.18 -1.98
N ALA A 258 14.29 15.31 -2.66
CA ALA A 258 15.27 15.88 -3.57
C ALA A 258 16.61 16.21 -2.88
N GLN A 259 16.55 16.68 -1.65
CA GLN A 259 17.76 16.96 -0.84
C GLN A 259 18.55 15.69 -0.53
N ALA A 260 17.87 14.56 -0.33
CA ALA A 260 18.50 13.27 -0.04
C ALA A 260 19.13 12.60 -1.29
N VAL A 261 18.63 12.94 -2.49
CA VAL A 261 19.08 12.36 -3.78
C VAL A 261 19.39 13.46 -4.82
N PRO A 262 20.40 14.29 -4.58
CA PRO A 262 20.75 15.37 -5.52
C PRO A 262 21.17 14.77 -6.88
N GLY A 263 20.68 15.38 -7.96
CA GLY A 263 20.99 14.95 -9.33
C GLY A 263 20.13 13.83 -9.90
N PHE A 264 19.18 13.27 -9.10
CA PHE A 264 18.24 12.27 -9.57
C PHE A 264 17.03 12.92 -10.23
N ARG A 265 16.40 12.20 -11.16
CA ARG A 265 15.15 12.61 -11.76
C ARG A 265 13.98 12.21 -10.84
N LEU A 266 13.11 13.17 -10.50
CA LEU A 266 11.90 12.92 -9.71
C LEU A 266 10.67 13.12 -10.59
N THR A 267 9.76 12.14 -10.58
CA THR A 267 8.46 12.20 -11.25
C THR A 267 7.35 11.82 -10.27
N ARG A 268 6.16 12.40 -10.46
CA ARG A 268 4.97 12.12 -9.66
C ARG A 268 3.89 11.51 -10.53
N ASP A 269 3.27 10.44 -10.04
CA ASP A 269 2.08 9.85 -10.67
C ASP A 269 0.79 10.48 -10.15
N PRO A 270 -0.32 10.45 -10.89
CA PRO A 270 -1.64 10.79 -10.36
C PRO A 270 -2.12 9.76 -9.33
N MET A 271 -3.16 10.08 -8.57
CA MET A 271 -3.93 9.08 -7.82
C MET A 271 -4.64 8.15 -8.79
N PRO A 272 -4.94 6.90 -8.39
CA PRO A 272 -5.86 6.07 -9.15
C PRO A 272 -7.20 6.82 -9.36
N PRO A 273 -7.84 6.71 -10.53
CA PRO A 273 -8.98 7.55 -10.89
C PRO A 273 -10.22 7.35 -10.01
N ASP A 274 -10.33 6.23 -9.33
CA ASP A 274 -11.35 5.95 -8.33
C ASP A 274 -11.10 6.63 -6.97
N PHE A 275 -9.96 7.29 -6.79
CA PHE A 275 -9.63 8.15 -5.65
C PHE A 275 -9.77 9.62 -6.06
N SER A 276 -11.01 10.07 -6.27
CA SER A 276 -11.36 11.40 -6.79
C SER A 276 -11.46 12.49 -5.73
N GLY A 277 -11.39 12.13 -4.46
CA GLY A 277 -11.60 13.06 -3.35
C GLY A 277 -10.37 13.91 -3.04
N GLU A 278 -9.56 13.51 -2.08
CA GLU A 278 -8.40 14.26 -1.63
C GLU A 278 -7.09 13.64 -2.12
N ASP A 279 -6.22 14.43 -2.72
CA ASP A 279 -4.87 14.00 -3.09
C ASP A 279 -3.93 14.00 -1.86
N TYR A 280 -4.15 13.06 -0.95
CA TYR A 280 -3.42 12.95 0.33
C TYR A 280 -2.12 12.14 0.22
N LEU A 281 -2.01 11.24 -0.76
CA LEU A 281 -0.88 10.33 -0.90
C LEU A 281 0.29 11.04 -1.59
N LYS A 282 1.38 11.25 -0.88
CA LYS A 282 2.65 11.69 -1.45
C LYS A 282 3.27 10.52 -2.16
N ARG A 283 3.74 10.73 -3.38
CA ARG A 283 4.29 9.69 -4.25
C ARG A 283 5.30 10.28 -5.22
N LEU A 284 6.50 9.77 -5.19
CA LEU A 284 7.59 10.19 -6.06
C LEU A 284 8.36 8.96 -6.55
N TRP A 285 8.55 8.92 -7.86
CA TRP A 285 9.51 8.04 -8.49
C TRP A 285 10.84 8.78 -8.61
N ILE A 286 11.89 8.09 -8.29
CA ILE A 286 13.25 8.57 -8.33
C ILE A 286 14.02 7.67 -9.30
N ASP A 287 14.62 8.26 -10.32
CA ASP A 287 15.44 7.54 -11.29
C ASP A 287 16.89 8.01 -11.17
N TRP A 288 17.79 7.07 -10.91
CA TRP A 288 19.20 7.31 -10.97
C TRP A 288 19.69 7.18 -12.42
N LYS A 289 20.12 8.30 -13.00
CA LYS A 289 20.65 8.33 -14.37
C LYS A 289 22.06 7.80 -14.43
#